data_d9dc1880d7e03e23539fd5ae78a03378
#
_entry.id   d9dc1880d7e03e23539fd5ae78a03378
#
_cell.length_a   1.000
_cell.length_b   1.000
_cell.length_c   1.000
_cell.angle_alpha   90.00
_cell.angle_beta   90.00
_cell.angle_gamma   90.00
#
_symmetry.space_group_name_H-M   'P 1'
#
loop_
_entity.id
_entity.type
_entity.pdbx_description
1 polymer ?
#
loop_
_entity_poly.entity_id
_entity_poly.type
_entity_poly.pdbx_seq_one_letter_code
_entity_poly.pdbx_strand_id
1 'polypeptide(L)'
;MNITRRASALTPRATPVYDAPMSTVRVEEREGGVRVLTLDHPPANAENEELLADLERALAAARTSDGVRAVVLTGAGKFFSGGFDLSAPRRDDDSGHLFRDLFRDTHLALLALPKPTVAMVNGHAIAGGLVLALACDYRLGVDGDYRIGLNEVAIGASYPKVAFEVVRLRLAHARASELLLGAALYPASQALRLGVVDELLPPDGFAATVLRRAARLGSFPREAYAHTKTALVAEAVARVEAETPDEATRGAAVWTTAESRAARAAQRAKLGMR
;
A
#
# COMPACT_ATOMS: atom_id res chain seq x y z
N MET A 1 26.76 20.02 26.64
CA MET A 1 25.47 20.36 26.03
C MET A 1 24.85 19.03 25.55
N ASN A 2 24.02 18.42 26.43
CA ASN A 2 23.52 17.05 26.25
C ASN A 2 22.23 17.09 25.41
N ILE A 3 22.30 16.60 24.16
CA ILE A 3 21.14 16.45 23.30
C ILE A 3 20.74 14.97 23.32
N THR A 4 20.08 14.56 24.39
CA THR A 4 19.33 13.31 24.42
C THR A 4 17.96 13.58 23.77
N ARG A 5 17.86 13.49 22.44
CA ARG A 5 16.58 13.35 21.76
C ARG A 5 16.06 11.94 22.03
N ARG A 6 15.02 11.86 22.84
CA ARG A 6 14.21 10.65 23.02
C ARG A 6 13.70 10.23 21.64
N ALA A 7 14.09 9.03 21.21
CA ALA A 7 13.37 8.33 20.16
C ALA A 7 11.93 8.12 20.67
N SER A 8 10.99 8.78 20.04
CA SER A 8 9.56 8.52 20.29
C SER A 8 9.29 7.09 19.86
N ALA A 9 9.16 6.20 20.82
CA ALA A 9 8.62 4.87 20.56
C ALA A 9 7.20 5.07 20.04
N LEU A 10 6.92 4.53 18.84
CA LEU A 10 5.58 4.37 18.30
C LEU A 10 4.73 3.71 19.38
N THR A 11 3.98 4.51 20.15
CA THR A 11 2.98 3.97 21.07
C THR A 11 1.87 3.44 20.16
N PRO A 12 1.62 2.12 20.13
CA PRO A 12 0.51 1.61 19.34
C PRO A 12 -0.76 2.26 19.92
N ARG A 13 -1.46 3.03 19.09
CA ARG A 13 -2.84 3.37 19.36
C ARG A 13 -3.56 2.04 19.57
N ALA A 14 -4.40 1.94 20.59
CA ALA A 14 -5.20 0.74 20.79
C ALA A 14 -6.00 0.48 19.51
N THR A 15 -5.56 -0.52 18.74
CA THR A 15 -6.28 -1.00 17.56
C THR A 15 -7.64 -1.45 18.04
N PRO A 16 -8.75 -1.01 17.43
CA PRO A 16 -10.05 -1.58 17.74
C PRO A 16 -9.94 -3.09 17.56
N VAL A 17 -10.23 -3.85 18.59
CA VAL A 17 -10.23 -5.31 18.53
C VAL A 17 -11.46 -5.71 17.73
N TYR A 18 -11.31 -5.82 16.42
CA TYR A 18 -12.29 -6.45 15.56
C TYR A 18 -12.13 -7.96 15.75
N ASP A 19 -12.98 -8.55 16.55
CA ASP A 19 -13.00 -9.99 16.87
C ASP A 19 -13.63 -10.83 15.75
N ALA A 20 -13.94 -10.19 14.61
CA ALA A 20 -14.51 -10.84 13.44
C ALA A 20 -13.42 -11.57 12.63
N PRO A 21 -13.70 -12.74 12.02
CA PRO A 21 -12.77 -13.39 11.11
C PRO A 21 -12.45 -12.46 9.93
N MET A 22 -11.20 -12.47 9.47
CA MET A 22 -10.79 -11.73 8.28
C MET A 22 -11.51 -12.31 7.06
N SER A 23 -12.27 -11.50 6.34
CA SER A 23 -13.05 -11.91 5.17
C SER A 23 -12.42 -11.47 3.85
N THR A 24 -11.60 -10.40 3.88
CA THR A 24 -11.04 -9.75 2.68
C THR A 24 -9.53 -9.92 2.53
N VAL A 25 -8.86 -10.56 3.52
CA VAL A 25 -7.43 -10.89 3.47
C VAL A 25 -7.21 -12.34 3.87
N ARG A 26 -6.75 -13.15 2.93
CA ARG A 26 -6.33 -14.53 3.22
C ARG A 26 -4.88 -14.55 3.70
N VAL A 27 -4.63 -15.34 4.73
CA VAL A 27 -3.30 -15.50 5.33
C VAL A 27 -2.84 -16.94 5.13
N GLU A 28 -1.66 -17.11 4.54
CA GLU A 28 -1.09 -18.43 4.29
C GLU A 28 0.38 -18.45 4.73
N GLU A 29 0.76 -19.49 5.47
CA GLU A 29 2.16 -19.74 5.82
C GLU A 29 2.83 -20.57 4.73
N ARG A 30 4.05 -20.20 4.38
CA ARG A 30 4.90 -20.89 3.41
C ARG A 30 6.25 -21.25 4.03
N GLU A 31 6.95 -22.17 3.41
CA GLU A 31 8.30 -22.55 3.84
C GLU A 31 9.23 -21.34 3.97
N GLY A 32 10.23 -21.46 4.85
CA GLY A 32 11.19 -20.37 5.11
C GLY A 32 10.64 -19.23 5.95
N GLY A 33 9.48 -19.46 6.62
CA GLY A 33 8.83 -18.43 7.46
C GLY A 33 8.20 -17.30 6.64
N VAL A 34 7.80 -17.55 5.42
CA VAL A 34 7.12 -16.58 4.56
C VAL A 34 5.63 -16.61 4.83
N ARG A 35 5.06 -15.46 5.21
CA ARG A 35 3.61 -15.27 5.29
C ARG A 35 3.12 -14.56 4.04
N VAL A 36 2.17 -15.18 3.35
CA VAL A 36 1.49 -14.57 2.21
C VAL A 36 0.18 -13.96 2.68
N LEU A 37 0.00 -12.68 2.38
CA LEU A 37 -1.23 -11.93 2.58
C LEU A 37 -1.85 -11.69 1.21
N THR A 38 -3.00 -12.31 0.95
CA THR A 38 -3.71 -12.16 -0.32
C THR A 38 -4.93 -11.27 -0.12
N LEU A 39 -4.93 -10.10 -0.74
CA LEU A 39 -6.11 -9.24 -0.82
C LEU A 39 -7.19 -9.97 -1.63
N ASP A 40 -8.35 -10.21 -1.08
CA ASP A 40 -9.44 -10.98 -1.69
C ASP A 40 -10.78 -10.28 -1.48
N HIS A 41 -10.92 -9.12 -2.11
CA HIS A 41 -12.11 -8.29 -2.09
C HIS A 41 -12.58 -8.03 -3.54
N PRO A 42 -13.35 -8.96 -4.13
CA PRO A 42 -13.83 -8.83 -5.51
C PRO A 42 -14.64 -7.55 -5.74
N PRO A 43 -14.63 -6.99 -6.97
CA PRO A 43 -13.97 -7.53 -8.17
C PRO A 43 -12.50 -7.12 -8.35
N ALA A 44 -12.01 -6.11 -7.61
CA ALA A 44 -10.74 -5.46 -7.89
C ALA A 44 -9.82 -5.35 -6.67
N ASN A 45 -10.12 -6.03 -5.58
CA ASN A 45 -9.41 -5.89 -4.31
C ASN A 45 -9.31 -4.42 -3.89
N ALA A 46 -10.46 -3.71 -4.04
CA ALA A 46 -10.55 -2.29 -3.77
C ALA A 46 -10.46 -2.01 -2.26
N GLU A 47 -9.77 -0.94 -1.91
CA GLU A 47 -9.51 -0.53 -0.55
C GLU A 47 -10.74 0.16 0.04
N ASN A 48 -11.40 -0.55 0.94
CA ASN A 48 -12.44 -0.04 1.81
C ASN A 48 -12.02 -0.23 3.28
N GLU A 49 -12.87 0.19 4.22
CA GLU A 49 -12.57 0.08 5.65
C GLU A 49 -12.34 -1.37 6.09
N GLU A 50 -13.10 -2.32 5.57
CA GLU A 50 -12.99 -3.74 5.92
C GLU A 50 -11.64 -4.32 5.47
N LEU A 51 -11.28 -4.12 4.18
CA LEU A 51 -10.01 -4.63 3.65
C LEU A 51 -8.80 -4.00 4.37
N LEU A 52 -8.83 -2.69 4.63
CA LEU A 52 -7.74 -2.02 5.33
C LEU A 52 -7.62 -2.50 6.78
N ALA A 53 -8.74 -2.68 7.49
CA ALA A 53 -8.74 -3.22 8.85
C ALA A 53 -8.24 -4.66 8.91
N ASP A 54 -8.65 -5.51 7.95
CA ASP A 54 -8.17 -6.89 7.84
C ASP A 54 -6.66 -6.94 7.55
N LEU A 55 -6.19 -6.10 6.63
CA LEU A 55 -4.77 -6.02 6.31
C LEU A 55 -3.94 -5.51 7.50
N GLU A 56 -4.41 -4.49 8.21
CA GLU A 56 -3.74 -3.98 9.41
C GLU A 56 -3.60 -5.06 10.48
N ARG A 57 -4.68 -5.83 10.74
CA ARG A 57 -4.65 -6.97 11.68
C ARG A 57 -3.65 -8.04 11.24
N ALA A 58 -3.63 -8.39 9.96
CA ALA A 58 -2.70 -9.37 9.43
C ALA A 58 -1.24 -8.93 9.55
N LEU A 59 -0.96 -7.63 9.31
CA LEU A 59 0.36 -7.03 9.48
C LEU A 59 0.78 -6.97 10.95
N ALA A 60 -0.13 -6.63 11.87
CA ALA A 60 0.12 -6.65 13.31
C ALA A 60 0.47 -8.06 13.79
N ALA A 61 -0.28 -9.07 13.35
CA ALA A 61 0.01 -10.48 13.64
C ALA A 61 1.34 -10.93 13.02
N ALA A 62 1.70 -10.43 11.82
CA ALA A 62 2.99 -10.72 11.21
C ALA A 62 4.14 -10.06 11.98
N ARG A 63 3.95 -8.86 12.51
CA ARG A 63 4.95 -8.11 13.30
C ARG A 63 5.37 -8.88 14.53
N THR A 64 4.41 -9.42 15.29
CA THR A 64 4.63 -10.06 16.58
C THR A 64 5.00 -11.55 16.51
N SER A 65 4.74 -12.22 15.39
CA SER A 65 5.01 -13.64 15.22
C SER A 65 6.50 -13.92 14.99
N ASP A 66 7.12 -14.70 15.88
CA ASP A 66 8.51 -15.13 15.70
C ASP A 66 8.72 -16.08 14.53
N GLY A 67 7.69 -16.85 14.16
CA GLY A 67 7.72 -17.76 13.02
C GLY A 67 7.77 -17.02 11.67
N VAL A 68 7.21 -15.80 11.59
CA VAL A 68 7.20 -15.02 10.35
C VAL A 68 8.53 -14.32 10.15
N ARG A 69 9.18 -14.63 9.03
CA ARG A 69 10.49 -14.11 8.63
C ARG A 69 10.40 -13.07 7.53
N ALA A 70 9.41 -13.19 6.65
CA ALA A 70 9.11 -12.26 5.57
C ALA A 70 7.61 -12.26 5.28
N VAL A 71 7.12 -11.17 4.70
CA VAL A 71 5.73 -11.04 4.26
C VAL A 71 5.71 -10.85 2.74
N VAL A 72 4.82 -11.56 2.06
CA VAL A 72 4.47 -11.35 0.67
C VAL A 72 3.04 -10.82 0.62
N LEU A 73 2.84 -9.68 -0.03
CA LEU A 73 1.52 -9.12 -0.29
C LEU A 73 1.16 -9.34 -1.75
N THR A 74 -0.05 -9.83 -2.02
CA THR A 74 -0.56 -10.05 -3.38
C THR A 74 -2.07 -9.85 -3.43
N GLY A 75 -2.66 -9.92 -4.62
CA GLY A 75 -4.11 -9.84 -4.80
C GLY A 75 -4.69 -11.13 -5.40
N ALA A 76 -5.95 -11.39 -5.15
CA ALA A 76 -6.70 -12.44 -5.81
C ALA A 76 -7.13 -12.02 -7.22
N GLY A 77 -7.16 -12.98 -8.16
CA GLY A 77 -7.65 -12.75 -9.52
C GLY A 77 -6.73 -11.86 -10.37
N LYS A 78 -7.33 -10.93 -11.11
CA LYS A 78 -6.63 -10.08 -12.09
C LYS A 78 -6.03 -8.80 -11.51
N PHE A 79 -6.31 -8.50 -10.27
CA PHE A 79 -5.85 -7.29 -9.60
C PHE A 79 -4.92 -7.63 -8.44
N PHE A 80 -3.84 -6.91 -8.33
CA PHE A 80 -3.18 -6.72 -7.05
C PHE A 80 -4.11 -5.89 -6.15
N SER A 81 -4.42 -4.66 -6.55
CA SER A 81 -5.50 -3.84 -5.98
C SER A 81 -5.86 -2.71 -6.95
N GLY A 82 -7.14 -2.39 -7.04
CA GLY A 82 -7.67 -1.26 -7.81
C GLY A 82 -7.61 0.08 -7.09
N GLY A 83 -7.08 0.11 -5.87
CA GLY A 83 -7.06 1.30 -5.02
C GLY A 83 -8.42 1.56 -4.36
N PHE A 84 -8.72 2.82 -4.06
CA PHE A 84 -9.94 3.17 -3.33
C PHE A 84 -11.22 2.62 -3.96
N ASP A 85 -12.09 2.08 -3.12
CA ASP A 85 -13.43 1.68 -3.55
C ASP A 85 -14.27 2.92 -3.89
N LEU A 86 -14.42 3.16 -5.20
CA LEU A 86 -15.23 4.27 -5.69
C LEU A 86 -16.75 4.00 -5.59
N SER A 87 -17.17 2.77 -5.26
CA SER A 87 -18.58 2.40 -5.06
C SER A 87 -19.05 2.69 -3.64
N ALA A 88 -18.14 2.73 -2.67
CA ALA A 88 -18.49 3.02 -1.29
C ALA A 88 -19.03 4.45 -1.15
N PRO A 89 -20.20 4.65 -0.52
CA PRO A 89 -20.73 5.97 -0.28
C PRO A 89 -19.76 6.70 0.66
N ARG A 90 -19.16 7.79 0.18
CA ARG A 90 -18.39 8.67 1.07
C ARG A 90 -19.38 9.43 1.93
N ARG A 91 -19.30 9.20 3.21
CA ARG A 91 -20.02 9.99 4.20
C ARG A 91 -19.17 11.20 4.54
N ASP A 92 -19.78 12.39 4.49
CA ASP A 92 -19.15 13.65 4.95
C ASP A 92 -19.15 13.75 6.50
N ASP A 93 -19.41 12.61 7.16
CA ASP A 93 -19.45 12.47 8.62
C ASP A 93 -18.13 11.91 9.17
N ASP A 94 -18.08 11.62 10.45
CA ASP A 94 -16.91 11.08 11.16
C ASP A 94 -16.32 9.81 10.52
N SER A 95 -17.09 9.09 9.70
CA SER A 95 -16.58 7.89 9.01
C SER A 95 -15.55 8.20 7.92
N GLY A 96 -15.59 9.39 7.31
CA GLY A 96 -14.55 9.83 6.37
C GLY A 96 -13.17 10.04 7.05
N HIS A 97 -13.16 10.35 8.33
CA HIS A 97 -11.94 10.40 9.14
C HIS A 97 -11.41 9.00 9.44
N LEU A 98 -12.30 8.06 9.76
CA LEU A 98 -11.93 6.66 10.04
C LEU A 98 -11.24 6.02 8.85
N PHE A 99 -11.79 6.14 7.64
CA PHE A 99 -11.17 5.60 6.43
C PHE A 99 -9.76 6.19 6.18
N ARG A 100 -9.58 7.51 6.35
CA ARG A 100 -8.27 8.16 6.18
C ARG A 100 -7.25 7.66 7.20
N ASP A 101 -7.66 7.50 8.44
CA ASP A 101 -6.81 7.00 9.51
C ASP A 101 -6.41 5.54 9.23
N LEU A 102 -7.36 4.68 8.86
CA LEU A 102 -7.09 3.31 8.45
C LEU A 102 -6.15 3.23 7.24
N PHE A 103 -6.39 4.05 6.22
CA PHE A 103 -5.51 4.11 5.06
C PHE A 103 -4.08 4.49 5.46
N ARG A 104 -3.92 5.58 6.24
CA ARG A 104 -2.62 6.03 6.73
C ARG A 104 -1.94 4.94 7.55
N ASP A 105 -2.64 4.41 8.54
CA ASP A 105 -2.07 3.50 9.53
C ASP A 105 -1.70 2.14 8.91
N THR A 106 -2.52 1.61 8.02
CA THR A 106 -2.24 0.35 7.28
C THR A 106 -1.00 0.50 6.38
N HIS A 107 -0.91 1.60 5.63
CA HIS A 107 0.26 1.85 4.77
C HIS A 107 1.54 2.08 5.58
N LEU A 108 1.46 2.80 6.71
CA LEU A 108 2.58 2.94 7.63
C LEU A 108 2.96 1.62 8.29
N ALA A 109 1.99 0.80 8.68
CA ALA A 109 2.25 -0.51 9.27
C ALA A 109 3.01 -1.43 8.30
N LEU A 110 2.67 -1.39 7.01
CA LEU A 110 3.36 -2.14 5.96
C LEU A 110 4.77 -1.57 5.70
N LEU A 111 4.88 -0.24 5.53
CA LEU A 111 6.15 0.45 5.26
C LEU A 111 7.16 0.23 6.38
N ALA A 112 6.72 0.35 7.63
CA ALA A 112 7.55 0.26 8.83
C ALA A 112 7.55 -1.15 9.46
N LEU A 113 7.05 -2.19 8.76
CA LEU A 113 7.14 -3.55 9.26
C LEU A 113 8.61 -3.96 9.40
N PRO A 114 9.12 -4.34 10.60
CA PRO A 114 10.54 -4.62 10.81
C PRO A 114 10.96 -6.00 10.26
N LYS A 115 10.38 -6.39 9.13
CA LYS A 115 10.60 -7.64 8.40
C LYS A 115 10.60 -7.36 6.90
N PRO A 116 11.26 -8.18 6.09
CA PRO A 116 11.17 -8.07 4.63
C PRO A 116 9.74 -8.13 4.15
N THR A 117 9.38 -7.21 3.24
CA THR A 117 8.07 -7.18 2.58
C THR A 117 8.26 -7.19 1.07
N VAL A 118 7.53 -8.06 0.38
CA VAL A 118 7.59 -8.20 -1.07
C VAL A 118 6.18 -8.09 -1.65
N ALA A 119 5.96 -7.11 -2.52
CA ALA A 119 4.76 -7.06 -3.33
C ALA A 119 4.91 -8.05 -4.50
N MET A 120 4.07 -9.08 -4.52
CA MET A 120 3.89 -9.99 -5.64
C MET A 120 2.78 -9.43 -6.52
N VAL A 121 3.16 -8.55 -7.47
CA VAL A 121 2.22 -7.82 -8.32
C VAL A 121 1.73 -8.74 -9.42
N ASN A 122 0.60 -9.40 -9.14
CA ASN A 122 -0.01 -10.42 -9.99
C ASN A 122 -0.92 -9.86 -11.09
N GLY A 123 -1.12 -8.54 -11.15
CA GLY A 123 -2.04 -7.90 -12.07
C GLY A 123 -2.13 -6.39 -11.84
N HIS A 124 -3.30 -5.81 -12.16
CA HIS A 124 -3.51 -4.37 -12.03
C HIS A 124 -3.20 -3.86 -10.62
N ALA A 125 -2.36 -2.81 -10.54
CA ALA A 125 -2.03 -2.10 -9.30
C ALA A 125 -2.25 -0.60 -9.54
N ILE A 126 -3.38 -0.08 -9.08
CA ILE A 126 -3.86 1.25 -9.45
C ILE A 126 -4.12 2.07 -8.19
N ALA A 127 -3.79 3.36 -8.23
CA ALA A 127 -4.06 4.30 -7.14
C ALA A 127 -3.52 3.80 -5.79
N GLY A 128 -4.33 3.76 -4.74
CA GLY A 128 -3.96 3.21 -3.42
C GLY A 128 -3.31 1.84 -3.51
N GLY A 129 -3.78 0.96 -4.42
CA GLY A 129 -3.19 -0.37 -4.63
C GLY A 129 -1.73 -0.32 -5.10
N LEU A 130 -1.36 0.66 -5.91
CA LEU A 130 0.05 0.89 -6.21
C LEU A 130 0.80 1.45 -5.00
N VAL A 131 0.17 2.28 -4.18
CA VAL A 131 0.79 2.79 -2.95
C VAL A 131 1.09 1.63 -1.98
N LEU A 132 0.17 0.65 -1.84
CA LEU A 132 0.44 -0.59 -1.08
C LEU A 132 1.65 -1.35 -1.64
N ALA A 133 1.73 -1.52 -2.97
CA ALA A 133 2.88 -2.18 -3.59
C ALA A 133 4.19 -1.42 -3.32
N LEU A 134 4.17 -0.09 -3.43
CA LEU A 134 5.33 0.79 -3.16
C LEU A 134 5.70 0.83 -1.66
N ALA A 135 4.77 0.58 -0.75
CA ALA A 135 5.06 0.48 0.68
C ALA A 135 5.88 -0.79 1.01
N CYS A 136 5.84 -1.83 0.17
CA CYS A 136 6.71 -2.99 0.30
C CYS A 136 8.17 -2.65 -0.04
N ASP A 137 9.12 -3.45 0.48
CA ASP A 137 10.55 -3.25 0.21
C ASP A 137 10.89 -3.55 -1.25
N TYR A 138 10.29 -4.60 -1.82
CA TYR A 138 10.47 -5.03 -3.20
C TYR A 138 9.13 -5.24 -3.90
N ARG A 139 9.10 -5.02 -5.22
CA ARG A 139 7.95 -5.19 -6.11
C ARG A 139 8.33 -6.08 -7.28
N LEU A 140 7.85 -7.29 -7.26
CA LEU A 140 8.06 -8.27 -8.33
C LEU A 140 6.75 -8.42 -9.10
N GLY A 141 6.73 -8.03 -10.37
CA GLY A 141 5.56 -8.10 -11.22
C GLY A 141 5.57 -9.35 -12.11
N VAL A 142 4.41 -9.91 -12.37
CA VAL A 142 4.27 -10.90 -13.45
C VAL A 142 4.34 -10.18 -14.80
N ASP A 143 5.02 -10.76 -15.79
CA ASP A 143 4.94 -10.23 -17.15
C ASP A 143 3.56 -10.51 -17.73
N GLY A 144 2.89 -9.47 -18.26
CA GLY A 144 1.53 -9.61 -18.76
C GLY A 144 0.84 -8.29 -19.12
N ASP A 145 -0.37 -8.38 -19.68
CA ASP A 145 -1.17 -7.20 -20.05
C ASP A 145 -2.05 -6.73 -18.89
N TYR A 146 -1.50 -5.84 -18.09
CA TYR A 146 -2.20 -5.15 -17.03
C TYR A 146 -1.67 -3.72 -16.87
N ARG A 147 -2.30 -2.94 -16.03
CA ARG A 147 -1.99 -1.52 -15.82
C ARG A 147 -1.53 -1.24 -14.41
N ILE A 148 -0.50 -0.41 -14.31
CA ILE A 148 0.05 0.07 -13.06
C ILE A 148 0.13 1.60 -13.12
N GLY A 149 -0.32 2.30 -12.10
CA GLY A 149 -0.19 3.76 -12.06
C GLY A 149 -1.03 4.43 -11.00
N LEU A 150 -0.81 5.73 -10.89
CA LEU A 150 -1.54 6.63 -10.01
C LEU A 150 -2.41 7.54 -10.89
N ASN A 151 -3.72 7.46 -10.75
CA ASN A 151 -4.65 8.21 -11.59
C ASN A 151 -5.54 9.19 -10.79
N GLU A 152 -5.18 9.45 -9.54
CA GLU A 152 -5.96 10.24 -8.60
C GLU A 152 -6.26 11.64 -9.14
N VAL A 153 -5.28 12.36 -9.66
CA VAL A 153 -5.48 13.72 -10.19
C VAL A 153 -6.48 13.74 -11.34
N ALA A 154 -6.41 12.74 -12.24
CA ALA A 154 -7.34 12.65 -13.37
C ALA A 154 -8.79 12.38 -12.96
N ILE A 155 -9.01 11.81 -11.78
CA ILE A 155 -10.35 11.56 -11.23
C ILE A 155 -10.74 12.58 -10.15
N GLY A 156 -10.01 13.69 -10.04
CA GLY A 156 -10.29 14.75 -9.06
C GLY A 156 -10.07 14.32 -7.61
N ALA A 157 -9.09 13.46 -7.38
CA ALA A 157 -8.68 13.04 -6.04
C ALA A 157 -7.31 13.63 -5.69
N SER A 158 -7.14 14.04 -4.43
CA SER A 158 -5.83 14.35 -3.86
C SER A 158 -5.20 13.11 -3.25
N TYR A 159 -3.89 13.10 -3.20
CA TYR A 159 -3.14 12.04 -2.53
C TYR A 159 -3.10 12.27 -1.02
N PRO A 160 -3.39 11.25 -0.18
CA PRO A 160 -3.07 11.30 1.24
C PRO A 160 -1.56 11.48 1.47
N LYS A 161 -1.18 12.10 2.58
CA LYS A 161 0.22 12.35 2.92
C LYS A 161 1.10 11.10 2.83
N VAL A 162 0.61 9.97 3.32
CA VAL A 162 1.32 8.69 3.27
C VAL A 162 1.62 8.25 1.84
N ALA A 163 0.70 8.46 0.89
CA ALA A 163 0.93 8.13 -0.51
C ALA A 163 2.07 8.96 -1.11
N PHE A 164 2.09 10.28 -0.84
CA PHE A 164 3.20 11.14 -1.24
C PHE A 164 4.54 10.65 -0.70
N GLU A 165 4.61 10.37 0.59
CA GLU A 165 5.88 10.01 1.22
C GLU A 165 6.37 8.63 0.78
N VAL A 166 5.47 7.68 0.55
CA VAL A 166 5.81 6.36 -0.02
C VAL A 166 6.36 6.51 -1.44
N VAL A 167 5.69 7.29 -2.30
CA VAL A 167 6.16 7.52 -3.68
C VAL A 167 7.52 8.24 -3.69
N ARG A 168 7.70 9.27 -2.86
CA ARG A 168 8.96 10.01 -2.76
C ARG A 168 10.11 9.18 -2.21
N LEU A 169 9.82 8.24 -1.31
CA LEU A 169 10.83 7.34 -0.76
C LEU A 169 11.33 6.34 -1.82
N ARG A 170 10.44 5.87 -2.68
CA ARG A 170 10.73 4.75 -3.61
C ARG A 170 11.22 5.20 -4.97
N LEU A 171 10.87 6.40 -5.42
CA LEU A 171 11.14 6.85 -6.78
C LEU A 171 12.00 8.11 -6.80
N ALA A 172 12.87 8.21 -7.79
CA ALA A 172 13.57 9.45 -8.09
C ALA A 172 12.56 10.59 -8.36
N HIS A 173 12.90 11.82 -7.96
CA HIS A 173 11.97 12.96 -7.99
C HIS A 173 11.26 13.16 -9.33
N ALA A 174 11.99 13.06 -10.44
CA ALA A 174 11.39 13.19 -11.78
C ALA A 174 10.33 12.12 -12.06
N ARG A 175 10.56 10.88 -11.60
CA ARG A 175 9.61 9.77 -11.78
C ARG A 175 8.42 9.88 -10.82
N ALA A 176 8.65 10.34 -9.61
CA ALA A 176 7.58 10.66 -8.68
C ALA A 176 6.65 11.74 -9.26
N SER A 177 7.22 12.83 -9.84
CA SER A 177 6.44 13.87 -10.50
C SER A 177 5.65 13.35 -11.69
N GLU A 178 6.27 12.52 -12.55
CA GLU A 178 5.60 11.90 -13.70
C GLU A 178 4.39 11.05 -13.26
N LEU A 179 4.55 10.22 -12.22
CA LEU A 179 3.47 9.38 -11.71
C LEU A 179 2.34 10.20 -11.09
N LEU A 180 2.70 11.10 -10.15
CA LEU A 180 1.72 11.82 -9.33
C LEU A 180 0.93 12.86 -10.14
N LEU A 181 1.59 13.58 -11.06
CA LEU A 181 0.98 14.66 -11.83
C LEU A 181 0.47 14.21 -13.19
N GLY A 182 1.14 13.22 -13.81
CA GLY A 182 0.74 12.69 -15.11
C GLY A 182 -0.52 11.84 -15.08
N ALA A 183 -0.89 11.30 -13.92
CA ALA A 183 -2.10 10.52 -13.66
C ALA A 183 -2.36 9.40 -14.70
N ALA A 184 -1.28 8.78 -15.20
CA ALA A 184 -1.34 7.79 -16.26
C ALA A 184 -1.29 6.35 -15.70
N LEU A 185 -1.92 5.45 -16.42
CA LEU A 185 -1.83 4.00 -16.18
C LEU A 185 -0.93 3.37 -17.24
N TYR A 186 0.18 2.85 -16.79
CA TYR A 186 1.25 2.30 -17.64
C TYR A 186 1.11 0.79 -17.80
N PRO A 187 1.49 0.22 -18.96
CA PRO A 187 1.70 -1.22 -19.09
C PRO A 187 2.87 -1.68 -18.21
N ALA A 188 2.88 -2.94 -17.80
CA ALA A 188 3.89 -3.50 -16.90
C ALA A 188 5.34 -3.22 -17.35
N SER A 189 5.63 -3.35 -18.64
CA SER A 189 6.96 -3.06 -19.21
C SER A 189 7.40 -1.61 -19.05
N GLN A 190 6.48 -0.66 -19.08
CA GLN A 190 6.80 0.75 -18.83
C GLN A 190 6.93 1.03 -17.33
N ALA A 191 6.11 0.40 -16.48
CA ALA A 191 6.23 0.49 -15.03
C ALA A 191 7.61 0.02 -14.55
N LEU A 192 8.16 -1.04 -15.16
CA LEU A 192 9.55 -1.47 -14.93
C LEU A 192 10.56 -0.36 -15.27
N ARG A 193 10.45 0.26 -16.45
CA ARG A 193 11.36 1.35 -16.85
C ARG A 193 11.27 2.59 -15.97
N LEU A 194 10.11 2.83 -15.39
CA LEU A 194 9.89 3.93 -14.42
C LEU A 194 10.41 3.59 -13.01
N GLY A 195 10.81 2.36 -12.74
CA GLY A 195 11.23 1.90 -11.42
C GLY A 195 10.08 1.68 -10.44
N VAL A 196 8.85 1.62 -10.94
CA VAL A 196 7.64 1.35 -10.15
C VAL A 196 7.58 -0.12 -9.74
N VAL A 197 8.07 -1.01 -10.62
CA VAL A 197 8.29 -2.43 -10.40
C VAL A 197 9.78 -2.70 -10.54
N ASP A 198 10.36 -3.49 -9.64
CA ASP A 198 11.80 -3.76 -9.62
C ASP A 198 12.20 -4.81 -10.65
N GLU A 199 11.30 -5.75 -10.94
CA GLU A 199 11.53 -6.81 -11.94
C GLU A 199 10.20 -7.34 -12.48
N LEU A 200 10.19 -7.74 -13.76
CA LEU A 200 9.12 -8.52 -14.35
C LEU A 200 9.58 -9.98 -14.52
N LEU A 201 8.77 -10.89 -14.04
CA LEU A 201 9.03 -12.32 -14.05
C LEU A 201 8.03 -13.03 -14.99
N PRO A 202 8.45 -14.08 -15.70
CA PRO A 202 7.54 -14.84 -16.53
C PRO A 202 6.39 -15.43 -15.70
N PRO A 203 5.17 -15.57 -16.28
CA PRO A 203 4.03 -16.15 -15.56
C PRO A 203 4.32 -17.56 -15.01
N ASP A 204 5.05 -18.37 -15.78
CA ASP A 204 5.44 -19.71 -15.34
C ASP A 204 6.45 -19.62 -14.19
N GLY A 205 6.05 -20.16 -13.04
CA GLY A 205 6.88 -20.14 -11.84
C GLY A 205 6.96 -18.79 -11.11
N PHE A 206 6.15 -17.79 -11.50
CA PHE A 206 6.13 -16.45 -10.89
C PHE A 206 6.05 -16.52 -9.37
N ALA A 207 4.97 -17.09 -8.84
CA ALA A 207 4.75 -17.17 -7.39
C ALA A 207 5.89 -17.91 -6.68
N ALA A 208 6.36 -19.03 -7.22
CA ALA A 208 7.47 -19.80 -6.65
C ALA A 208 8.76 -18.96 -6.58
N THR A 209 9.03 -18.15 -7.61
CA THR A 209 10.21 -17.27 -7.64
C THR A 209 10.11 -16.16 -6.61
N VAL A 210 8.93 -15.53 -6.46
CA VAL A 210 8.69 -14.49 -5.43
C VAL A 210 8.86 -15.08 -4.03
N LEU A 211 8.27 -16.26 -3.77
CA LEU A 211 8.39 -16.93 -2.47
C LEU A 211 9.84 -17.28 -2.11
N ARG A 212 10.62 -17.81 -3.06
CA ARG A 212 12.06 -18.08 -2.84
C ARG A 212 12.83 -16.81 -2.49
N ARG A 213 12.54 -15.68 -3.16
CA ARG A 213 13.19 -14.38 -2.85
C ARG A 213 12.79 -13.87 -1.48
N ALA A 214 11.51 -13.95 -1.12
CA ALA A 214 11.03 -13.58 0.20
C ALA A 214 11.69 -14.44 1.30
N ALA A 215 11.77 -15.75 1.13
CA ALA A 215 12.45 -16.66 2.05
C ALA A 215 13.94 -16.34 2.19
N ARG A 216 14.63 -16.02 1.07
CA ARG A 216 16.03 -15.56 1.11
C ARG A 216 16.18 -14.28 1.92
N LEU A 217 15.33 -13.28 1.73
CA LEU A 217 15.36 -12.04 2.52
C LEU A 217 15.08 -12.34 4.00
N GLY A 218 14.11 -13.21 4.28
CA GLY A 218 13.78 -13.67 5.62
C GLY A 218 14.89 -14.47 6.32
N SER A 219 15.85 -15.02 5.58
CA SER A 219 17.00 -15.72 6.15
C SER A 219 18.07 -14.78 6.72
N PHE A 220 18.02 -13.49 6.43
CA PHE A 220 18.98 -12.52 6.96
C PHE A 220 18.80 -12.32 8.47
N PRO A 221 19.87 -11.87 9.20
CA PRO A 221 19.76 -11.53 10.60
C PRO A 221 18.64 -10.50 10.86
N ARG A 222 17.68 -10.87 11.69
CA ARG A 222 16.44 -10.08 11.92
C ARG A 222 16.72 -8.66 12.35
N GLU A 223 17.59 -8.51 13.36
CA GLU A 223 17.89 -7.20 13.94
C GLU A 223 18.59 -6.28 12.95
N ALA A 224 19.52 -6.84 12.15
CA ALA A 224 20.22 -6.06 11.14
C ALA A 224 19.24 -5.56 10.06
N TYR A 225 18.33 -6.42 9.58
CA TYR A 225 17.32 -6.03 8.62
C TYR A 225 16.36 -4.99 9.21
N ALA A 226 15.82 -5.26 10.38
CA ALA A 226 14.88 -4.38 11.07
C ALA A 226 15.49 -3.00 11.33
N HIS A 227 16.71 -2.93 11.86
CA HIS A 227 17.43 -1.67 12.11
C HIS A 227 17.64 -0.88 10.82
N THR A 228 18.14 -1.53 9.77
CA THR A 228 18.40 -0.89 8.47
C THR A 228 17.13 -0.37 7.84
N LYS A 229 16.06 -1.18 7.82
CA LYS A 229 14.77 -0.76 7.28
C LYS A 229 14.18 0.41 8.07
N THR A 230 14.20 0.34 9.41
CA THR A 230 13.71 1.42 10.27
C THR A 230 14.44 2.73 9.98
N ALA A 231 15.78 2.69 9.87
CA ALA A 231 16.57 3.87 9.52
C ALA A 231 16.23 4.41 8.11
N LEU A 232 16.05 3.50 7.14
CA LEU A 232 15.73 3.87 5.75
C LEU A 232 14.39 4.61 5.63
N VAL A 233 13.37 4.18 6.36
CA VAL A 233 12.02 4.74 6.25
C VAL A 233 11.72 5.84 7.26
N ALA A 234 12.60 6.07 8.24
CA ALA A 234 12.35 6.94 9.40
C ALA A 234 11.89 8.35 9.03
N GLU A 235 12.52 8.95 8.01
CA GLU A 235 12.18 10.31 7.60
C GLU A 235 10.80 10.39 6.92
N ALA A 236 10.46 9.40 6.10
CA ALA A 236 9.14 9.33 5.48
C ALA A 236 8.04 9.13 6.52
N VAL A 237 8.25 8.22 7.48
CA VAL A 237 7.33 7.99 8.61
C VAL A 237 7.13 9.27 9.41
N ALA A 238 8.22 9.95 9.81
CA ALA A 238 8.14 11.18 10.57
C ALA A 238 7.38 12.29 9.85
N ARG A 239 7.52 12.40 8.52
CA ARG A 239 6.76 13.38 7.72
C ARG A 239 5.26 13.05 7.64
N VAL A 240 4.90 11.78 7.60
CA VAL A 240 3.50 11.37 7.65
C VAL A 240 2.89 11.66 9.02
N GLU A 241 3.61 11.32 10.10
CA GLU A 241 3.16 11.56 11.48
C GLU A 241 3.05 13.05 11.83
N ALA A 242 3.82 13.90 11.15
CA ALA A 242 3.77 15.36 11.32
C ALA A 242 2.64 16.04 10.53
N GLU A 243 1.79 15.28 9.81
CA GLU A 243 0.64 15.86 9.11
C GLU A 243 -0.29 16.56 10.11
N THR A 244 -0.53 17.84 9.86
CA THR A 244 -1.43 18.61 10.70
C THR A 244 -2.90 18.40 10.32
N PRO A 245 -3.85 18.58 11.26
CA PRO A 245 -5.28 18.53 10.93
C PRO A 245 -5.68 19.47 9.78
N ASP A 246 -5.05 20.64 9.71
CA ASP A 246 -5.30 21.61 8.63
C ASP A 246 -4.82 21.11 7.26
N GLU A 247 -3.67 20.42 7.20
CA GLU A 247 -3.18 19.81 5.96
C GLU A 247 -4.12 18.69 5.50
N ALA A 248 -4.52 17.80 6.41
CA ALA A 248 -5.46 16.73 6.15
C ALA A 248 -6.82 17.27 5.68
N THR A 249 -7.32 18.34 6.29
CA THR A 249 -8.58 19.00 5.92
C THR A 249 -8.49 19.60 4.53
N ARG A 250 -7.41 20.32 4.20
CA ARG A 250 -7.19 20.89 2.85
C ARG A 250 -7.15 19.79 1.79
N GLY A 251 -6.44 18.70 2.06
CA GLY A 251 -6.42 17.53 1.18
C GLY A 251 -7.82 16.94 0.94
N ALA A 252 -8.59 16.78 2.02
CA ALA A 252 -9.96 16.27 1.94
C ALA A 252 -10.89 17.21 1.17
N ALA A 253 -10.74 18.52 1.30
CA ALA A 253 -11.57 19.51 0.61
C ALA A 253 -11.48 19.40 -0.92
N VAL A 254 -10.34 18.99 -1.48
CA VAL A 254 -10.19 18.77 -2.93
C VAL A 254 -11.22 17.77 -3.45
N TRP A 255 -11.51 16.72 -2.69
CA TRP A 255 -12.45 15.68 -3.07
C TRP A 255 -13.89 16.17 -3.16
N THR A 256 -14.23 17.26 -2.48
CA THR A 256 -15.61 17.76 -2.36
C THR A 256 -15.95 18.87 -3.36
N THR A 257 -15.00 19.29 -4.21
CA THR A 257 -15.25 20.28 -5.25
C THR A 257 -16.23 19.73 -6.31
N ALA A 258 -16.97 20.60 -6.96
CA ALA A 258 -17.91 20.22 -8.03
C ALA A 258 -17.19 19.52 -9.18
N GLU A 259 -16.01 20.02 -9.57
CA GLU A 259 -15.15 19.45 -10.63
C GLU A 259 -14.67 18.05 -10.26
N SER A 260 -14.16 17.86 -9.05
CA SER A 260 -13.71 16.57 -8.56
C SER A 260 -14.84 15.53 -8.48
N ARG A 261 -16.03 15.94 -8.07
CA ARG A 261 -17.22 15.07 -8.09
C ARG A 261 -17.61 14.65 -9.50
N ALA A 262 -17.59 15.59 -10.45
CA ALA A 262 -17.89 15.33 -11.86
C ALA A 262 -16.85 14.35 -12.47
N ALA A 263 -15.57 14.54 -12.23
CA ALA A 263 -14.50 13.66 -12.71
C ALA A 263 -14.67 12.22 -12.19
N ARG A 264 -14.97 12.04 -10.90
CA ARG A 264 -15.22 10.70 -10.32
C ARG A 264 -16.52 10.08 -10.84
N ALA A 265 -17.57 10.87 -11.06
CA ALA A 265 -18.79 10.36 -11.66
C ALA A 265 -18.54 9.85 -13.09
N ALA A 266 -17.76 10.58 -13.88
CA ALA A 266 -17.34 10.14 -15.21
C ALA A 266 -16.50 8.86 -15.15
N GLN A 267 -15.60 8.73 -14.17
CA GLN A 267 -14.81 7.52 -13.99
C GLN A 267 -15.69 6.32 -13.60
N ARG A 268 -16.63 6.47 -12.65
CA ARG A 268 -17.59 5.40 -12.31
C ARG A 268 -18.37 4.94 -13.52
N ALA A 269 -18.88 5.88 -14.33
CA ALA A 269 -19.61 5.55 -15.55
C ALA A 269 -18.77 4.73 -16.53
N LYS A 270 -17.48 5.08 -16.72
CA LYS A 270 -16.53 4.30 -17.55
C LYS A 270 -16.32 2.88 -17.03
N LEU A 271 -16.37 2.69 -15.72
CA LEU A 271 -16.22 1.38 -15.06
C LEU A 271 -17.55 0.59 -14.99
N GLY A 272 -18.65 1.12 -15.52
CA GLY A 272 -19.97 0.48 -15.44
C GLY A 272 -20.56 0.46 -14.03
N MET A 273 -20.05 1.27 -13.12
CA MET A 273 -20.55 1.41 -11.74
C MET A 273 -21.72 2.39 -11.73
N ARG A 274 -22.84 2.00 -11.13
CA ARG A 274 -24.03 2.85 -10.96
C ARG A 274 -23.96 3.70 -9.71
#